data_fb0761b626c9cbd2989d9867f008b477
#
_entry.id   fb0761b626c9cbd2989d9867f008b477
#
_cell.length_a   1.000
_cell.length_b   1.000
_cell.length_c   1.000
_cell.angle_alpha   90.00
_cell.angle_beta   90.00
_cell.angle_gamma   90.00
#
_symmetry.space_group_name_H-M   'P 1'
#
loop_
_entity.id
_entity.type
_entity.pdbx_description
1 polymer ?
#
loop_
_entity_poly.entity_id
_entity_poly.type
_entity_poly.pdbx_seq_one_letter_code
_entity_poly.pdbx_strand_id
1 'polypeptide(L)'
;PTPIGNLQEMTPRALDILKEVSVIAAEDTRNTKKLLIAYGIDTMLMSHHEHNQQVSIPKIIERLENGEDVAVVSDAGYPLVSDPGQKLVQETILHGFNVVSVSGANAAMNALVASGLSCYHYLFYGFLDNKSSKRKKQLEEIKTIPYTTIFYEAPHRIEDTLQDMLEVLGNRQMCLARELTKVHEEYIRGTIEEVLEVASTCKGEMVIVMDGFKKEEVVFDMYTAITKVDEYVESGMRTKEAIGLVAKEMACKKNELYEAYHKR
;
A
#
# COMPACT_ATOMS: atom_id res chain seq x y z
N PRO A 1 13.33 -7.17 10.36
CA PRO A 1 11.89 -7.21 10.64
C PRO A 1 11.56 -8.26 11.69
N THR A 2 10.50 -8.01 12.45
CA THR A 2 9.93 -8.92 13.45
C THR A 2 8.67 -9.59 12.89
N PRO A 3 8.19 -10.69 13.50
CA PRO A 3 6.96 -11.36 13.06
C PRO A 3 5.75 -10.43 13.11
N ILE A 4 4.83 -10.59 12.17
CA ILE A 4 3.56 -9.84 12.09
C ILE A 4 2.38 -10.61 12.70
N GLY A 5 2.63 -11.72 13.36
CA GLY A 5 1.60 -12.56 14.00
C GLY A 5 2.01 -13.99 14.23
N ASN A 6 3.00 -14.49 13.48
CA ASN A 6 3.47 -15.87 13.58
C ASN A 6 4.97 -15.92 13.85
N LEU A 7 5.37 -16.40 15.00
CA LEU A 7 6.78 -16.54 15.38
C LEU A 7 7.58 -17.36 14.35
N GLN A 8 6.98 -18.35 13.70
CA GLN A 8 7.68 -19.20 12.71
C GLN A 8 8.16 -18.43 11.46
N GLU A 9 7.71 -17.18 11.26
CA GLU A 9 8.18 -16.32 10.15
C GLU A 9 9.45 -15.54 10.46
N MET A 10 10.04 -15.73 11.63
CA MET A 10 11.36 -15.17 11.93
C MET A 10 12.43 -15.94 11.17
N THR A 11 13.22 -15.24 10.35
CA THR A 11 14.24 -15.91 9.55
C THR A 11 15.44 -16.33 10.43
N PRO A 12 16.11 -17.46 10.10
CA PRO A 12 17.35 -17.88 10.81
C PRO A 12 18.39 -16.76 10.86
N ARG A 13 18.62 -16.06 9.74
CA ARG A 13 19.54 -14.93 9.67
C ARG A 13 19.19 -13.80 10.66
N ALA A 14 17.91 -13.49 10.79
CA ALA A 14 17.47 -12.46 11.74
C ALA A 14 17.74 -12.90 13.19
N LEU A 15 17.51 -14.18 13.49
CA LEU A 15 17.79 -14.73 14.83
C LEU A 15 19.28 -14.70 15.14
N ASP A 16 20.12 -15.07 14.19
CA ASP A 16 21.59 -15.05 14.37
C ASP A 16 22.08 -13.62 14.63
N ILE A 17 21.66 -12.65 13.80
CA ILE A 17 22.00 -11.23 13.98
C ILE A 17 21.56 -10.72 15.36
N LEU A 18 20.33 -11.03 15.80
CA LEU A 18 19.85 -10.58 17.11
C LEU A 18 20.63 -11.18 18.29
N LYS A 19 21.29 -12.35 18.10
CA LYS A 19 22.18 -12.95 19.09
C LYS A 19 23.58 -12.34 19.07
N GLU A 20 24.06 -11.93 17.90
CA GLU A 20 25.44 -11.47 17.67
C GLU A 20 25.66 -9.99 17.99
N VAL A 21 24.64 -9.14 17.75
CA VAL A 21 24.78 -7.70 17.98
C VAL A 21 24.96 -7.35 19.45
N SER A 22 25.66 -6.26 19.71
CA SER A 22 25.90 -5.76 21.07
C SER A 22 24.62 -5.21 21.73
N VAL A 23 23.74 -4.63 20.93
CA VAL A 23 22.49 -4.05 21.41
C VAL A 23 21.40 -4.07 20.33
N ILE A 24 20.16 -4.21 20.78
CA ILE A 24 18.97 -4.10 19.94
C ILE A 24 18.22 -2.81 20.32
N ALA A 25 18.12 -1.88 19.37
CA ALA A 25 17.32 -0.67 19.46
C ALA A 25 15.86 -1.02 19.09
N ALA A 26 14.96 -0.95 20.05
CA ALA A 26 13.58 -1.39 19.94
C ALA A 26 12.60 -0.24 20.15
N GLU A 27 11.51 -0.25 19.39
CA GLU A 27 10.41 0.71 19.53
C GLU A 27 9.72 0.54 20.89
N ASP A 28 9.21 -0.65 21.20
CA ASP A 28 8.78 -1.02 22.56
C ASP A 28 9.63 -2.19 23.08
N THR A 29 10.50 -1.87 24.02
CA THR A 29 11.39 -2.86 24.63
C THR A 29 10.66 -3.98 25.37
N ARG A 30 9.42 -3.75 25.81
CA ARG A 30 8.59 -4.77 26.48
C ARG A 30 8.10 -5.83 25.49
N ASN A 31 7.68 -5.41 24.31
CA ASN A 31 7.23 -6.32 23.24
C ASN A 31 8.43 -7.07 22.67
N THR A 32 9.51 -6.37 22.38
CA THR A 32 10.77 -6.99 21.92
C THR A 32 11.32 -7.99 22.94
N LYS A 33 11.28 -7.69 24.25
CA LYS A 33 11.73 -8.63 25.27
C LYS A 33 10.96 -9.94 25.25
N LYS A 34 9.63 -9.90 25.06
CA LYS A 34 8.81 -11.13 24.90
C LYS A 34 9.26 -11.95 23.70
N LEU A 35 9.51 -11.26 22.56
CA LEU A 35 10.01 -11.91 21.35
C LEU A 35 11.36 -12.59 21.60
N LEU A 36 12.32 -11.89 22.20
CA LEU A 36 13.66 -12.44 22.48
C LEU A 36 13.59 -13.64 23.41
N ILE A 37 12.74 -13.59 24.45
CA ILE A 37 12.52 -14.74 25.37
C ILE A 37 12.01 -15.96 24.60
N ALA A 38 11.08 -15.77 23.65
CA ALA A 38 10.52 -16.87 22.85
C ALA A 38 11.59 -17.61 22.01
N TYR A 39 12.67 -16.91 21.64
CA TYR A 39 13.80 -17.46 20.87
C TYR A 39 15.05 -17.76 21.71
N GLY A 40 15.00 -17.56 23.02
CA GLY A 40 16.16 -17.78 23.90
C GLY A 40 17.31 -16.81 23.64
N ILE A 41 17.00 -15.56 23.29
CA ILE A 41 17.97 -14.49 23.01
C ILE A 41 18.05 -13.56 24.23
N ASP A 42 19.27 -13.26 24.69
CA ASP A 42 19.50 -12.41 25.87
C ASP A 42 20.35 -11.17 25.54
N THR A 43 20.20 -10.66 24.32
CA THR A 43 20.90 -9.44 23.88
C THR A 43 20.31 -8.22 24.57
N MET A 44 21.17 -7.25 24.89
CA MET A 44 20.78 -6.01 25.53
C MET A 44 19.80 -5.22 24.68
N LEU A 45 18.76 -4.69 25.32
CA LEU A 45 17.76 -3.81 24.69
C LEU A 45 17.99 -2.35 25.06
N MET A 46 17.82 -1.47 24.09
CA MET A 46 17.67 -0.03 24.30
C MET A 46 16.41 0.48 23.63
N SER A 47 15.79 1.50 24.21
CA SER A 47 14.59 2.11 23.63
C SER A 47 14.98 3.08 22.51
N HIS A 48 14.31 2.95 21.33
CA HIS A 48 14.42 3.86 20.20
C HIS A 48 13.07 4.01 19.53
N HIS A 49 12.34 5.08 19.82
CA HIS A 49 11.04 5.39 19.27
C HIS A 49 10.95 6.87 18.87
N GLU A 50 9.91 7.29 18.21
CA GLU A 50 9.75 8.64 17.66
C GLU A 50 10.01 9.76 18.69
N HIS A 51 9.54 9.60 19.91
CA HIS A 51 9.66 10.63 20.95
C HIS A 51 11.04 10.73 21.64
N ASN A 52 11.90 9.72 21.49
CA ASN A 52 13.23 9.73 22.13
C ASN A 52 14.42 9.79 21.15
N GLN A 53 14.18 9.95 19.85
CA GLN A 53 15.21 9.94 18.79
C GLN A 53 16.37 10.92 19.08
N GLN A 54 16.08 12.10 19.63
CA GLN A 54 17.11 13.09 19.96
C GLN A 54 18.13 12.59 20.99
N VAL A 55 17.75 11.67 21.85
CA VAL A 55 18.60 11.10 22.89
C VAL A 55 19.18 9.75 22.47
N SER A 56 18.39 8.93 21.78
CA SER A 56 18.81 7.57 21.42
C SER A 56 19.76 7.53 20.24
N ILE A 57 19.59 8.38 19.22
CA ILE A 57 20.46 8.41 18.03
C ILE A 57 21.93 8.67 18.40
N PRO A 58 22.29 9.73 19.15
CA PRO A 58 23.68 9.93 19.53
C PRO A 58 24.31 8.74 20.26
N LYS A 59 23.55 8.07 21.14
CA LYS A 59 24.01 6.88 21.86
C LYS A 59 24.26 5.68 20.94
N ILE A 60 23.44 5.53 19.90
CA ILE A 60 23.62 4.47 18.90
C ILE A 60 24.86 4.77 18.06
N ILE A 61 25.06 6.02 17.63
CA ILE A 61 26.25 6.42 16.87
C ILE A 61 27.50 6.20 17.70
N GLU A 62 27.53 6.60 18.98
CA GLU A 62 28.67 6.34 19.89
C GLU A 62 29.03 4.84 19.98
N ARG A 63 28.03 3.95 20.03
CA ARG A 63 28.28 2.51 20.02
C ARG A 63 28.92 2.04 18.72
N LEU A 64 28.38 2.51 17.57
CA LEU A 64 28.96 2.20 16.26
C LEU A 64 30.41 2.71 16.13
N GLU A 65 30.72 3.90 16.65
CA GLU A 65 32.09 4.45 16.72
C GLU A 65 33.04 3.59 17.58
N ASN A 66 32.48 2.95 18.60
CA ASN A 66 33.22 1.99 19.43
C ASN A 66 33.37 0.59 18.79
N GLY A 67 32.90 0.41 17.53
CA GLY A 67 32.99 -0.85 16.80
C GLY A 67 31.93 -1.88 17.19
N GLU A 68 30.86 -1.44 17.86
CA GLU A 68 29.72 -2.30 18.20
C GLU A 68 28.72 -2.37 17.06
N ASP A 69 28.13 -3.55 16.82
CA ASP A 69 26.99 -3.70 15.91
C ASP A 69 25.67 -3.46 16.65
N VAL A 70 24.73 -2.79 15.98
CA VAL A 70 23.40 -2.45 16.51
C VAL A 70 22.31 -2.96 15.58
N ALA A 71 21.37 -3.74 16.11
CA ALA A 71 20.15 -4.09 15.37
C ALA A 71 19.03 -3.11 15.71
N VAL A 72 18.20 -2.77 14.70
CA VAL A 72 16.98 -1.97 14.89
C VAL A 72 15.76 -2.83 14.59
N VAL A 73 14.79 -2.84 15.47
CA VAL A 73 13.55 -3.59 15.33
C VAL A 73 12.32 -2.72 15.65
N SER A 74 11.22 -2.96 14.94
CA SER A 74 9.89 -2.44 15.25
C SER A 74 9.06 -3.48 16.00
N ASP A 75 7.89 -3.12 16.42
CA ASP A 75 6.97 -4.03 17.11
C ASP A 75 6.48 -5.16 16.20
N ALA A 76 6.25 -4.87 14.90
CA ALA A 76 5.83 -5.85 13.90
C ALA A 76 6.33 -5.48 12.50
N GLY A 77 6.84 -6.43 11.74
CA GLY A 77 7.31 -6.23 10.36
C GLY A 77 8.64 -5.49 10.24
N TYR A 78 8.77 -4.71 9.18
CA TYR A 78 9.97 -3.95 8.89
C TYR A 78 10.01 -2.64 9.68
N PRO A 79 11.06 -2.37 10.46
CA PRO A 79 11.27 -1.04 11.03
C PRO A 79 11.35 -0.01 9.88
N LEU A 80 11.02 1.25 10.15
CA LEU A 80 10.94 2.38 9.21
C LEU A 80 9.74 2.36 8.24
N VAL A 81 9.13 1.22 7.99
CA VAL A 81 7.97 1.12 7.08
C VAL A 81 6.69 1.38 7.87
N SER A 82 6.22 2.61 7.86
CA SER A 82 5.17 3.17 8.73
C SER A 82 5.54 3.22 10.21
N ASP A 83 6.82 3.07 10.51
CA ASP A 83 7.41 3.02 11.86
C ASP A 83 8.57 4.03 12.00
N PRO A 84 8.99 4.39 13.22
CA PRO A 84 10.13 5.27 13.43
C PRO A 84 11.46 4.63 13.02
N GLY A 85 12.48 5.49 12.77
CA GLY A 85 13.85 5.02 12.51
C GLY A 85 14.54 5.68 11.31
N GLN A 86 13.80 6.38 10.43
CA GLN A 86 14.39 7.00 9.24
C GLN A 86 15.55 7.93 9.57
N LYS A 87 15.44 8.76 10.60
CA LYS A 87 16.50 9.67 11.04
C LYS A 87 17.74 8.91 11.52
N LEU A 88 17.56 7.79 12.24
CA LEU A 88 18.66 6.97 12.68
C LEU A 88 19.45 6.43 11.49
N VAL A 89 18.76 5.89 10.47
CA VAL A 89 19.43 5.40 9.25
C VAL A 89 20.17 6.51 8.52
N GLN A 90 19.57 7.70 8.40
CA GLN A 90 20.24 8.86 7.79
C GLN A 90 21.52 9.26 8.54
N GLU A 91 21.46 9.39 9.87
CA GLU A 91 22.62 9.73 10.70
C GLU A 91 23.70 8.64 10.64
N THR A 92 23.31 7.37 10.67
CA THR A 92 24.24 6.23 10.55
C THR A 92 25.03 6.30 9.25
N ILE A 93 24.35 6.56 8.12
CA ILE A 93 24.99 6.71 6.80
C ILE A 93 25.90 7.96 6.76
N LEU A 94 25.46 9.09 7.31
CA LEU A 94 26.25 10.33 7.39
C LEU A 94 27.55 10.16 8.18
N HIS A 95 27.55 9.30 9.20
CA HIS A 95 28.77 8.96 9.97
C HIS A 95 29.62 7.87 9.31
N GLY A 96 29.28 7.43 8.09
CA GLY A 96 30.08 6.48 7.31
C GLY A 96 29.89 5.01 7.69
N PHE A 97 28.86 4.67 8.49
CA PHE A 97 28.57 3.30 8.87
C PHE A 97 27.63 2.61 7.85
N ASN A 98 27.81 1.31 7.72
CA ASN A 98 26.96 0.50 6.84
C ASN A 98 25.59 0.24 7.49
N VAL A 99 24.54 0.35 6.69
CA VAL A 99 23.18 -0.07 7.05
C VAL A 99 22.79 -1.26 6.21
N VAL A 100 22.47 -2.37 6.86
CA VAL A 100 22.15 -3.63 6.19
C VAL A 100 20.69 -4.01 6.50
N SER A 101 19.88 -4.17 5.46
CA SER A 101 18.53 -4.68 5.60
C SER A 101 18.53 -6.21 5.73
N VAL A 102 17.72 -6.70 6.66
CA VAL A 102 17.48 -8.14 6.86
C VAL A 102 16.09 -8.50 6.37
N SER A 103 15.98 -9.51 5.54
CA SER A 103 14.67 -9.95 4.99
C SER A 103 13.81 -10.61 6.07
N GLY A 104 12.48 -10.44 5.96
CA GLY A 104 11.52 -11.07 6.87
C GLY A 104 10.07 -10.70 6.58
N ALA A 105 9.18 -10.90 7.54
CA ALA A 105 7.75 -10.70 7.40
C ALA A 105 7.37 -9.26 6.98
N ASN A 106 6.40 -9.16 6.06
CA ASN A 106 5.90 -7.89 5.54
C ASN A 106 4.41 -8.01 5.19
N ALA A 107 3.56 -7.37 5.97
CA ALA A 107 2.11 -7.45 5.79
C ALA A 107 1.63 -6.94 4.43
N ALA A 108 2.23 -5.85 3.92
CA ALA A 108 1.86 -5.27 2.63
C ALA A 108 2.14 -6.24 1.47
N MET A 109 3.31 -6.89 1.48
CA MET A 109 3.67 -7.87 0.44
C MET A 109 2.83 -9.14 0.54
N ASN A 110 2.59 -9.66 1.74
CA ASN A 110 1.74 -10.82 1.93
C ASN A 110 0.31 -10.54 1.43
N ALA A 111 -0.24 -9.38 1.76
CA ALA A 111 -1.56 -8.96 1.27
C ALA A 111 -1.58 -8.82 -0.27
N LEU A 112 -0.57 -8.15 -0.85
CA LEU A 112 -0.49 -7.91 -2.29
C LEU A 112 -0.48 -9.21 -3.09
N VAL A 113 0.43 -10.14 -2.77
CA VAL A 113 0.60 -11.38 -3.56
C VAL A 113 -0.62 -12.31 -3.47
N ALA A 114 -1.39 -12.22 -2.38
CA ALA A 114 -2.60 -13.00 -2.18
C ALA A 114 -3.89 -12.25 -2.56
N SER A 115 -3.81 -10.97 -2.95
CA SER A 115 -5.00 -10.15 -3.24
C SER A 115 -5.77 -10.59 -4.49
N GLY A 116 -5.07 -11.12 -5.49
CA GLY A 116 -5.61 -11.37 -6.83
C GLY A 116 -5.56 -10.14 -7.75
N LEU A 117 -5.03 -9.00 -7.27
CA LEU A 117 -4.83 -7.78 -8.04
C LEU A 117 -3.43 -7.76 -8.69
N SER A 118 -3.19 -6.80 -9.58
CA SER A 118 -1.91 -6.69 -10.28
C SER A 118 -0.76 -6.40 -9.31
N CYS A 119 0.30 -7.21 -9.40
CA CYS A 119 1.53 -7.05 -8.63
C CYS A 119 2.68 -6.42 -9.44
N TYR A 120 2.48 -6.07 -10.73
CA TYR A 120 3.55 -5.54 -11.59
C TYR A 120 4.02 -4.16 -11.17
N HIS A 121 3.06 -3.27 -10.89
CA HIS A 121 3.30 -1.94 -10.37
C HIS A 121 2.35 -1.70 -9.22
N TYR A 122 2.89 -1.28 -8.10
CA TYR A 122 2.10 -0.99 -6.92
C TYR A 122 2.68 0.21 -6.16
N LEU A 123 1.81 0.88 -5.43
CA LEU A 123 2.13 1.94 -4.51
C LEU A 123 1.85 1.46 -3.08
N PHE A 124 2.84 1.46 -2.21
CA PHE A 124 2.62 1.35 -0.79
C PHE A 124 2.42 2.77 -0.22
N TYR A 125 1.22 3.04 0.25
CA TYR A 125 0.85 4.34 0.81
C TYR A 125 1.03 4.40 2.34
N GLY A 126 0.81 3.28 3.04
CA GLY A 126 0.78 3.21 4.50
C GLY A 126 -0.56 3.65 5.06
N PHE A 127 -0.58 4.38 6.19
CA PHE A 127 -1.81 4.81 6.84
C PHE A 127 -2.35 6.12 6.24
N LEU A 128 -3.66 6.16 6.03
CA LEU A 128 -4.37 7.40 5.73
C LEU A 128 -4.64 8.21 7.02
N ASP A 129 -4.84 9.51 6.88
CA ASP A 129 -5.17 10.39 8.02
C ASP A 129 -6.46 9.94 8.70
N ASN A 130 -6.51 10.06 10.02
CA ASN A 130 -7.68 9.70 10.82
C ASN A 130 -8.89 10.63 10.62
N LYS A 131 -8.67 11.87 10.16
CA LYS A 131 -9.74 12.83 9.86
C LYS A 131 -10.23 12.65 8.44
N SER A 132 -11.52 12.34 8.24
CA SER A 132 -12.14 12.13 6.94
C SER A 132 -11.80 13.22 5.90
N SER A 133 -11.84 14.50 6.29
CA SER A 133 -11.52 15.60 5.35
C SER A 133 -10.08 15.61 4.84
N LYS A 134 -9.11 15.15 5.64
CA LYS A 134 -7.72 15.01 5.24
C LYS A 134 -7.52 13.70 4.46
N ARG A 135 -8.15 12.61 4.90
CA ARG A 135 -8.15 11.32 4.21
C ARG A 135 -8.68 11.46 2.79
N LYS A 136 -9.80 12.15 2.58
CA LYS A 136 -10.34 12.44 1.24
C LYS A 136 -9.36 13.22 0.36
N LYS A 137 -8.64 14.19 0.91
CA LYS A 137 -7.60 14.92 0.16
C LYS A 137 -6.47 13.99 -0.29
N GLN A 138 -5.98 13.13 0.60
CA GLN A 138 -4.96 12.14 0.27
C GLN A 138 -5.45 11.16 -0.81
N LEU A 139 -6.72 10.74 -0.74
CA LEU A 139 -7.34 9.89 -1.75
C LEU A 139 -7.48 10.59 -3.11
N GLU A 140 -7.83 11.88 -3.15
CA GLU A 140 -7.86 12.67 -4.39
C GLU A 140 -6.48 12.77 -5.05
N GLU A 141 -5.39 12.88 -4.28
CA GLU A 141 -4.02 12.93 -4.80
C GLU A 141 -3.63 11.65 -5.56
N ILE A 142 -4.19 10.51 -5.16
CA ILE A 142 -3.88 9.20 -5.75
C ILE A 142 -4.98 8.66 -6.68
N LYS A 143 -6.07 9.38 -6.85
CA LYS A 143 -7.27 8.94 -7.56
C LYS A 143 -7.01 8.44 -8.97
N THR A 144 -6.07 9.03 -9.68
CA THR A 144 -5.76 8.70 -11.06
C THR A 144 -4.54 7.78 -11.23
N ILE A 145 -3.97 7.30 -10.12
CA ILE A 145 -2.83 6.38 -10.15
C ILE A 145 -3.31 5.03 -10.72
N PRO A 146 -2.70 4.53 -11.80
CA PRO A 146 -3.13 3.31 -12.47
C PRO A 146 -2.59 2.03 -11.81
N TYR A 147 -1.89 2.15 -10.68
CA TYR A 147 -1.23 1.04 -9.99
C TYR A 147 -2.03 0.57 -8.79
N THR A 148 -1.93 -0.72 -8.48
CA THR A 148 -2.43 -1.27 -7.22
C THR A 148 -1.87 -0.49 -6.04
N THR A 149 -2.74 -0.05 -5.13
CA THR A 149 -2.33 0.74 -3.96
C THR A 149 -2.63 -0.01 -2.67
N ILE A 150 -1.66 0.01 -1.76
CA ILE A 150 -1.71 -0.74 -0.50
C ILE A 150 -1.77 0.23 0.66
N PHE A 151 -2.73 0.03 1.57
CA PHE A 151 -2.89 0.82 2.78
C PHE A 151 -2.91 -0.08 4.01
N TYR A 152 -2.39 0.43 5.12
CA TYR A 152 -2.63 -0.13 6.43
C TYR A 152 -3.85 0.54 7.07
N GLU A 153 -4.67 -0.22 7.77
CA GLU A 153 -5.81 0.35 8.47
C GLU A 153 -6.12 -0.37 9.78
N ALA A 154 -6.63 0.39 10.74
CA ALA A 154 -7.06 -0.11 12.03
C ALA A 154 -8.52 -0.58 11.98
N PRO A 155 -8.89 -1.67 12.71
CA PRO A 155 -10.23 -2.24 12.63
C PRO A 155 -11.36 -1.28 13.00
N HIS A 156 -11.11 -0.35 13.92
CA HIS A 156 -12.11 0.63 14.35
C HIS A 156 -12.34 1.78 13.36
N ARG A 157 -11.56 1.83 12.26
CA ARG A 157 -11.63 2.88 11.23
C ARG A 157 -12.00 2.33 9.85
N ILE A 158 -11.99 1.01 9.67
CA ILE A 158 -12.10 0.37 8.36
C ILE A 158 -13.36 0.81 7.61
N GLU A 159 -14.50 0.83 8.27
CA GLU A 159 -15.78 1.21 7.68
C GLU A 159 -15.77 2.68 7.18
N ASP A 160 -15.36 3.62 8.01
CA ASP A 160 -15.23 5.03 7.65
C ASP A 160 -14.23 5.23 6.50
N THR A 161 -13.14 4.47 6.51
CA THR A 161 -12.09 4.56 5.48
C THR A 161 -12.60 4.03 4.14
N LEU A 162 -13.28 2.90 4.13
CA LEU A 162 -13.87 2.35 2.91
C LEU A 162 -14.98 3.25 2.35
N GLN A 163 -15.78 3.88 3.22
CA GLN A 163 -16.79 4.84 2.79
C GLN A 163 -16.18 6.06 2.10
N ASP A 164 -15.10 6.63 2.66
CA ASP A 164 -14.38 7.73 2.02
C ASP A 164 -13.67 7.30 0.72
N MET A 165 -13.16 6.07 0.66
CA MET A 165 -12.59 5.50 -0.55
C MET A 165 -13.64 5.34 -1.66
N LEU A 166 -14.82 4.82 -1.33
CA LEU A 166 -15.93 4.69 -2.27
C LEU A 166 -16.35 6.04 -2.85
N GLU A 167 -16.50 7.05 -1.98
CA GLU A 167 -16.90 8.39 -2.38
C GLU A 167 -15.88 9.07 -3.32
N VAL A 168 -14.58 8.93 -3.02
CA VAL A 168 -13.54 9.66 -3.75
C VAL A 168 -13.03 8.89 -4.96
N LEU A 169 -12.79 7.58 -4.82
CA LEU A 169 -12.14 6.76 -5.84
C LEU A 169 -13.15 6.02 -6.75
N GLY A 170 -14.42 5.96 -6.34
CA GLY A 170 -15.44 5.12 -6.96
C GLY A 170 -15.35 3.65 -6.53
N ASN A 171 -16.25 2.82 -7.04
CA ASN A 171 -16.38 1.41 -6.65
C ASN A 171 -15.34 0.54 -7.35
N ARG A 172 -14.12 0.50 -6.82
CA ARG A 172 -13.01 -0.29 -7.36
C ARG A 172 -12.97 -1.70 -6.78
N GLN A 173 -12.31 -2.61 -7.50
CA GLN A 173 -11.93 -3.91 -6.98
C GLN A 173 -10.88 -3.73 -5.86
N MET A 174 -11.02 -4.51 -4.81
CA MET A 174 -10.10 -4.51 -3.68
C MET A 174 -9.99 -5.88 -3.02
N CYS A 175 -9.02 -6.01 -2.16
CA CYS A 175 -8.89 -7.09 -1.20
C CYS A 175 -8.63 -6.51 0.18
N LEU A 176 -9.45 -6.87 1.17
CA LEU A 176 -9.19 -6.62 2.57
C LEU A 176 -8.53 -7.86 3.16
N ALA A 177 -7.22 -7.80 3.44
CA ALA A 177 -6.49 -8.84 4.12
C ALA A 177 -6.45 -8.54 5.62
N ARG A 178 -6.80 -9.50 6.46
CA ARG A 178 -6.82 -9.31 7.92
C ARG A 178 -6.17 -10.46 8.66
N GLU A 179 -5.64 -10.16 9.86
CA GLU A 179 -5.02 -11.13 10.74
C GLU A 179 -3.98 -12.02 10.04
N LEU A 180 -3.21 -11.41 9.12
CA LEU A 180 -2.19 -12.11 8.33
C LEU A 180 -1.24 -12.91 9.22
N THR A 181 -0.91 -14.12 8.79
CA THR A 181 -0.06 -15.11 9.47
C THR A 181 -0.63 -15.72 10.75
N LYS A 182 -1.80 -15.25 11.20
CA LYS A 182 -2.47 -15.73 12.41
C LYS A 182 -3.52 -16.81 12.09
N VAL A 183 -4.08 -17.43 13.12
CA VAL A 183 -5.08 -18.52 12.98
C VAL A 183 -6.34 -18.07 12.23
N HIS A 184 -6.68 -16.79 12.30
CA HIS A 184 -7.85 -16.21 11.64
C HIS A 184 -7.51 -15.36 10.43
N GLU A 185 -6.41 -15.70 9.76
CA GLU A 185 -6.03 -15.06 8.50
C GLU A 185 -7.15 -15.18 7.47
N GLU A 186 -7.50 -14.05 6.85
CA GLU A 186 -8.58 -14.00 5.88
C GLU A 186 -8.33 -12.93 4.81
N TYR A 187 -8.80 -13.24 3.60
CA TYR A 187 -8.75 -12.34 2.45
C TYR A 187 -10.15 -12.16 1.87
N ILE A 188 -10.74 -11.00 2.09
CA ILE A 188 -12.08 -10.62 1.58
C ILE A 188 -11.89 -9.84 0.29
N ARG A 189 -12.32 -10.41 -0.83
CA ARG A 189 -12.15 -9.85 -2.17
C ARG A 189 -13.48 -9.44 -2.75
N GLY A 190 -13.51 -8.32 -3.46
CA GLY A 190 -14.70 -7.79 -4.12
C GLY A 190 -14.53 -6.32 -4.47
N THR A 191 -15.62 -5.66 -4.79
CA THR A 191 -15.66 -4.21 -4.90
C THR A 191 -15.64 -3.56 -3.51
N ILE A 192 -15.37 -2.25 -3.46
CA ILE A 192 -15.41 -1.53 -2.18
C ILE A 192 -16.78 -1.67 -1.51
N GLU A 193 -17.87 -1.59 -2.28
CA GLU A 193 -19.26 -1.75 -1.76
C GLU A 193 -19.46 -3.13 -1.14
N GLU A 194 -19.07 -4.21 -1.84
CA GLU A 194 -19.20 -5.58 -1.34
C GLU A 194 -18.39 -5.82 -0.06
N VAL A 195 -17.17 -5.29 0.00
CA VAL A 195 -16.33 -5.41 1.21
C VAL A 195 -16.88 -4.57 2.36
N LEU A 196 -17.45 -3.40 2.07
CA LEU A 196 -18.04 -2.52 3.07
C LEU A 196 -19.22 -3.18 3.80
N GLU A 197 -20.01 -4.04 3.14
CA GLU A 197 -21.13 -4.77 3.75
C GLU A 197 -20.69 -5.64 4.93
N VAL A 198 -19.45 -6.15 4.91
CA VAL A 198 -18.92 -7.05 5.94
C VAL A 198 -17.87 -6.38 6.84
N ALA A 199 -17.39 -5.18 6.48
CA ALA A 199 -16.29 -4.49 7.15
C ALA A 199 -16.53 -4.24 8.64
N SER A 200 -17.77 -3.92 9.04
CA SER A 200 -18.16 -3.66 10.43
C SER A 200 -17.98 -4.88 11.36
N THR A 201 -17.95 -6.09 10.80
CA THR A 201 -17.76 -7.33 11.55
C THR A 201 -16.29 -7.74 11.65
N CYS A 202 -15.42 -7.12 10.85
CA CYS A 202 -14.02 -7.46 10.78
C CYS A 202 -13.24 -6.96 12.00
N LYS A 203 -12.34 -7.81 12.51
CA LYS A 203 -11.48 -7.53 13.67
C LYS A 203 -10.04 -7.81 13.33
N GLY A 204 -9.13 -7.25 14.12
CA GLY A 204 -7.71 -7.47 13.98
C GLY A 204 -7.04 -6.48 13.04
N GLU A 205 -5.75 -6.67 12.81
CA GLU A 205 -4.94 -5.81 11.92
C GLU A 205 -5.31 -6.05 10.46
N MET A 206 -5.35 -4.97 9.68
CA MET A 206 -5.88 -4.98 8.33
C MET A 206 -4.95 -4.34 7.33
N VAL A 207 -4.93 -4.91 6.13
CA VAL A 207 -4.28 -4.36 4.95
C VAL A 207 -5.31 -4.25 3.84
N ILE A 208 -5.48 -3.06 3.29
CA ILE A 208 -6.30 -2.80 2.11
C ILE A 208 -5.40 -2.84 0.88
N VAL A 209 -5.72 -3.70 -0.07
CA VAL A 209 -5.09 -3.72 -1.40
C VAL A 209 -6.17 -3.31 -2.39
N MET A 210 -5.96 -2.20 -3.09
CA MET A 210 -6.95 -1.61 -3.98
C MET A 210 -6.44 -1.56 -5.41
N ASP A 211 -7.28 -1.89 -6.36
CA ASP A 211 -6.97 -1.80 -7.78
C ASP A 211 -6.69 -0.35 -8.21
N GLY A 212 -5.79 -0.18 -9.17
CA GLY A 212 -5.46 1.11 -9.73
C GLY A 212 -6.62 1.74 -10.52
N PHE A 213 -6.48 3.02 -10.81
CA PHE A 213 -7.40 3.71 -11.71
C PHE A 213 -7.40 3.05 -13.08
N LYS A 214 -8.57 2.61 -13.54
CA LYS A 214 -8.81 2.16 -14.91
C LYS A 214 -9.54 3.27 -15.64
N LYS A 215 -8.90 3.85 -16.64
CA LYS A 215 -9.60 4.73 -17.55
C LYS A 215 -10.70 3.88 -18.19
N GLU A 216 -11.95 4.28 -18.06
CA GLU A 216 -13.02 3.63 -18.80
C GLU A 216 -12.61 3.62 -20.28
N GLU A 217 -12.37 2.44 -20.83
CA GLU A 217 -12.34 2.29 -22.27
C GLU A 217 -13.76 2.64 -22.71
N VAL A 218 -13.92 3.77 -23.35
CA VAL A 218 -15.16 4.06 -24.08
C VAL A 218 -15.29 2.91 -25.06
N VAL A 219 -16.16 1.95 -24.73
CA VAL A 219 -16.44 0.83 -25.65
C VAL A 219 -16.98 1.49 -26.90
N PHE A 220 -16.13 1.55 -27.91
CA PHE A 220 -16.49 2.11 -29.20
C PHE A 220 -17.58 1.24 -29.79
N ASP A 221 -18.82 1.73 -29.70
CA ASP A 221 -19.95 1.13 -30.41
C ASP A 221 -20.12 1.87 -31.73
N MET A 222 -19.96 1.14 -32.84
CA MET A 222 -20.09 1.67 -34.18
C MET A 222 -21.48 2.25 -34.44
N TYR A 223 -22.51 1.65 -33.86
CA TYR A 223 -23.89 2.15 -34.01
C TYR A 223 -24.05 3.52 -33.34
N THR A 224 -23.60 3.66 -32.11
CA THR A 224 -23.59 4.93 -31.35
C THR A 224 -22.75 6.00 -32.07
N ALA A 225 -21.62 5.62 -32.65
CA ALA A 225 -20.79 6.55 -33.41
C ALA A 225 -21.50 7.04 -34.68
N ILE A 226 -22.17 6.15 -35.41
CA ILE A 226 -22.95 6.49 -36.62
C ILE A 226 -24.08 7.43 -36.25
N THR A 227 -24.86 7.14 -35.21
CA THR A 227 -25.94 7.98 -34.71
C THR A 227 -25.47 9.37 -34.38
N LYS A 228 -24.33 9.49 -33.72
CA LYS A 228 -23.73 10.77 -33.37
C LYS A 228 -23.24 11.57 -34.61
N VAL A 229 -22.76 10.87 -35.63
CA VAL A 229 -22.48 11.53 -36.94
C VAL A 229 -23.74 12.08 -37.55
N ASP A 230 -24.88 11.36 -37.52
CA ASP A 230 -26.15 11.84 -38.02
C ASP A 230 -26.62 13.11 -37.29
N GLU A 231 -26.53 13.13 -35.95
CA GLU A 231 -26.88 14.32 -35.14
C GLU A 231 -26.11 15.56 -35.59
N TYR A 232 -24.79 15.42 -35.82
CA TYR A 232 -23.96 16.53 -36.30
C TYR A 232 -24.29 16.93 -37.74
N VAL A 233 -24.63 15.99 -38.61
CA VAL A 233 -25.02 16.27 -39.99
C VAL A 233 -26.41 16.97 -40.02
N GLU A 234 -27.35 16.53 -39.19
CA GLU A 234 -28.67 17.18 -39.04
C GLU A 234 -28.54 18.61 -38.47
N SER A 235 -27.54 18.88 -37.64
CA SER A 235 -27.23 20.21 -37.15
C SER A 235 -26.57 21.13 -38.19
N GLY A 236 -26.32 20.62 -39.42
CA GLY A 236 -25.79 21.37 -40.55
C GLY A 236 -24.28 21.21 -40.79
N MET A 237 -23.62 20.28 -40.07
CA MET A 237 -22.20 19.98 -40.29
C MET A 237 -21.99 19.10 -41.53
N ARG A 238 -20.92 19.34 -42.28
CA ARG A 238 -20.57 18.45 -43.39
C ARG A 238 -20.21 17.05 -42.91
N THR A 239 -20.72 16.00 -43.54
CA THR A 239 -20.55 14.59 -43.17
C THR A 239 -19.06 14.24 -42.87
N LYS A 240 -18.12 14.70 -43.74
CA LYS A 240 -16.69 14.43 -43.56
C LYS A 240 -16.10 15.08 -42.29
N GLU A 241 -16.65 16.24 -41.92
CA GLU A 241 -16.25 16.96 -40.70
C GLU A 241 -16.85 16.31 -39.47
N ALA A 242 -18.13 15.93 -39.52
CA ALA A 242 -18.81 15.20 -38.45
C ALA A 242 -18.13 13.86 -38.15
N ILE A 243 -17.80 13.07 -39.17
CA ILE A 243 -17.04 11.81 -39.01
C ILE A 243 -15.68 12.08 -38.36
N GLY A 244 -14.96 13.16 -38.75
CA GLY A 244 -13.69 13.51 -38.14
C GLY A 244 -13.79 13.89 -36.67
N LEU A 245 -14.85 14.61 -36.31
CA LEU A 245 -15.12 15.04 -34.94
C LEU A 245 -15.48 13.84 -34.06
N VAL A 246 -16.47 13.04 -34.49
CA VAL A 246 -16.91 11.84 -33.76
C VAL A 246 -15.79 10.82 -33.60
N ALA A 247 -14.97 10.62 -34.63
CA ALA A 247 -13.81 9.73 -34.54
C ALA A 247 -12.80 10.18 -33.46
N LYS A 248 -12.63 11.49 -33.29
CA LYS A 248 -11.79 12.06 -32.24
C LYS A 248 -12.42 11.94 -30.85
N GLU A 249 -13.71 12.24 -30.73
CA GLU A 249 -14.47 12.16 -29.46
C GLU A 249 -14.57 10.74 -28.93
N MET A 250 -14.79 9.76 -29.82
CA MET A 250 -14.97 8.35 -29.46
C MET A 250 -13.67 7.53 -29.59
N ALA A 251 -12.53 8.19 -29.78
CA ALA A 251 -11.21 7.59 -29.90
C ALA A 251 -11.14 6.41 -30.91
N CYS A 252 -11.89 6.49 -32.03
CA CYS A 252 -11.91 5.46 -33.04
C CYS A 252 -11.17 5.86 -34.33
N LYS A 253 -10.88 4.87 -35.19
CA LYS A 253 -10.22 5.15 -36.46
C LYS A 253 -11.20 5.80 -37.45
N LYS A 254 -10.87 7.01 -37.88
CA LYS A 254 -11.68 7.78 -38.81
C LYS A 254 -12.08 7.01 -40.07
N ASN A 255 -11.18 6.21 -40.62
CA ASN A 255 -11.44 5.44 -41.84
C ASN A 255 -12.48 4.31 -41.58
N GLU A 256 -12.41 3.64 -40.45
CA GLU A 256 -13.38 2.61 -40.06
C GLU A 256 -14.79 3.20 -39.88
N LEU A 257 -14.88 4.34 -39.21
CA LEU A 257 -16.16 5.05 -39.05
C LEU A 257 -16.68 5.56 -40.39
N TYR A 258 -15.81 6.07 -41.28
CA TYR A 258 -16.20 6.53 -42.61
C TYR A 258 -16.80 5.40 -43.46
N GLU A 259 -16.10 4.24 -43.48
CA GLU A 259 -16.63 3.07 -44.22
C GLU A 259 -17.93 2.55 -43.66
N ALA A 260 -18.06 2.46 -42.35
CA ALA A 260 -19.28 1.99 -41.68
C ALA A 260 -20.45 2.96 -41.95
N TYR A 261 -20.21 4.26 -41.92
CA TYR A 261 -21.20 5.27 -42.19
C TYR A 261 -21.75 5.21 -43.61
N HIS A 262 -20.94 4.90 -44.61
CA HIS A 262 -21.35 4.84 -46.03
C HIS A 262 -21.80 3.44 -46.49
N LYS A 263 -21.63 2.40 -45.69
CA LYS A 263 -22.11 1.05 -45.99
C LYS A 263 -23.48 0.71 -45.43
N ARG A 264 -24.12 1.62 -44.74
CA ARG A 264 -25.47 1.43 -44.14
C ARG A 264 -26.60 1.60 -45.12
#